data_1695313c3eb631f2bf0e0fa03e31bd6b
#
_entry.id   1695313c3eb631f2bf0e0fa03e31bd6b
#
_cell.length_a   1.000
_cell.length_b   1.000
_cell.length_c   1.000
_cell.angle_alpha   90.00
_cell.angle_beta   90.00
_cell.angle_gamma   90.00
#
_symmetry.space_group_name_H-M   'P 1'
#
loop_
_entity.id
_entity.type
_entity.pdbx_description
1 polymer ?
#
loop_
_entity_poly.entity_id
_entity_poly.type
_entity_poly.pdbx_seq_one_letter_code
_entity_poly.pdbx_strand_id
1 'polypeptide(L)'
;MLFRSSKPWWSDVKFGVIDIGGTQHQAMHSQVEVWQHESGLYLHPTYVRIIEGVERFNTFLKIDPIMKEPKIIFSPDCKGAISELGGGPNPFNGQTKVYSWATDREGNVLGTTPRDRYNHAVKAITYGLIHEFGHAREATAYNPRNLEIAYW
;
A
#
# COMPACT_ATOMS: atom_id res chain seq x y z
N MET A 1 -20.00 8.46 16.40
CA MET A 1 -18.82 8.07 17.21
C MET A 1 -18.78 6.59 17.52
N LEU A 2 -19.05 5.74 16.57
CA LEU A 2 -19.26 4.30 16.78
C LEU A 2 -18.08 3.43 16.32
N PHE A 3 -17.21 3.96 15.49
CA PHE A 3 -16.14 3.16 14.90
C PHE A 3 -14.97 2.92 15.89
N ARG A 4 -14.72 3.87 16.76
CA ARG A 4 -13.57 3.89 17.68
C ARG A 4 -13.62 2.80 18.77
N SER A 5 -14.81 2.42 19.20
CA SER A 5 -15.00 1.46 20.30
C SER A 5 -15.17 0.01 19.86
N SER A 6 -15.35 -0.24 18.55
CA SER A 6 -15.70 -1.57 18.04
C SER A 6 -14.51 -2.48 17.72
N LYS A 7 -13.29 -1.92 17.69
CA LYS A 7 -12.09 -2.67 17.32
C LYS A 7 -11.06 -2.69 18.45
N PRO A 8 -10.68 -3.86 18.94
CA PRO A 8 -9.76 -3.98 20.10
C PRO A 8 -8.38 -3.37 19.84
N TRP A 9 -7.97 -3.31 18.57
CA TRP A 9 -6.68 -2.75 18.14
C TRP A 9 -6.69 -1.24 17.94
N TRP A 10 -7.83 -0.55 18.07
CA TRP A 10 -7.92 0.87 17.78
C TRP A 10 -7.01 1.74 18.65
N SER A 11 -6.83 1.37 19.92
CA SER A 11 -5.94 2.08 20.84
C SER A 11 -4.47 2.07 20.41
N ASP A 12 -4.09 1.10 19.59
CA ASP A 12 -2.72 0.90 19.14
C ASP A 12 -2.42 1.64 17.83
N VAL A 13 -3.45 2.24 17.21
CA VAL A 13 -3.29 3.02 15.97
C VAL A 13 -2.54 4.30 16.26
N LYS A 14 -1.34 4.43 15.72
CA LYS A 14 -0.46 5.58 15.91
C LYS A 14 -0.68 6.67 14.87
N PHE A 15 -0.99 6.29 13.63
CA PHE A 15 -1.24 7.22 12.53
C PHE A 15 -2.21 6.60 11.52
N GLY A 16 -2.77 7.44 10.67
CA GLY A 16 -3.50 7.02 9.49
C GLY A 16 -3.01 7.79 8.28
N VAL A 17 -3.20 7.23 7.11
CA VAL A 17 -2.86 7.87 5.83
C VAL A 17 -4.07 7.95 4.93
N ILE A 18 -4.12 8.96 4.08
CA ILE A 18 -5.16 9.15 3.09
C ILE A 18 -4.54 9.69 1.79
N ASP A 19 -5.19 9.42 0.67
CA ASP A 19 -4.84 10.08 -0.59
C ASP A 19 -4.92 11.60 -0.44
N ILE A 20 -4.03 12.33 -1.11
CA ILE A 20 -4.01 13.80 -1.05
C ILE A 20 -5.34 14.42 -1.46
N GLY A 21 -6.13 13.74 -2.28
CA GLY A 21 -7.51 14.13 -2.60
C GLY A 21 -8.43 14.23 -1.38
N GLY A 22 -8.10 13.54 -0.28
CA GLY A 22 -8.84 13.62 0.98
C GLY A 22 -8.76 14.96 1.69
N THR A 23 -7.86 15.86 1.27
CA THR A 23 -7.78 17.25 1.76
C THR A 23 -8.74 18.20 1.04
N GLN A 24 -9.38 17.76 -0.06
CA GLN A 24 -10.28 18.60 -0.84
C GLN A 24 -11.60 18.84 -0.10
N HIS A 25 -12.03 20.09 -0.08
CA HIS A 25 -13.32 20.46 0.44
C HIS A 25 -14.39 20.23 -0.63
N GLN A 26 -15.13 19.13 -0.49
CA GLN A 26 -16.23 18.79 -1.41
C GLN A 26 -17.58 19.39 -0.97
N ALA A 27 -17.67 19.74 0.30
CA ALA A 27 -18.84 20.42 0.89
C ALA A 27 -18.34 21.46 1.90
N MET A 28 -18.55 21.21 3.19
CA MET A 28 -18.10 22.13 4.26
C MET A 28 -16.75 21.74 4.86
N HIS A 29 -16.43 20.43 4.90
CA HIS A 29 -15.23 19.89 5.51
C HIS A 29 -14.53 18.88 4.59
N SER A 30 -13.20 18.83 4.67
CA SER A 30 -12.42 17.79 4.01
C SER A 30 -12.56 16.44 4.74
N GLN A 31 -12.24 15.35 4.06
CA GLN A 31 -12.25 14.01 4.68
C GLN A 31 -11.30 13.93 5.89
N VAL A 32 -10.16 14.58 5.82
CA VAL A 32 -9.18 14.65 6.92
C VAL A 32 -9.80 15.30 8.16
N GLU A 33 -10.47 16.45 7.98
CA GLU A 33 -11.14 17.17 9.08
C GLU A 33 -12.28 16.34 9.69
N VAL A 34 -13.10 15.70 8.86
CA VAL A 34 -14.18 14.84 9.34
C VAL A 34 -13.61 13.69 10.17
N TRP A 35 -12.57 12.99 9.68
CA TRP A 35 -11.95 11.90 10.43
C TRP A 35 -11.34 12.37 11.74
N GLN A 36 -10.65 13.50 11.74
CA GLN A 36 -10.05 14.05 12.95
C GLN A 36 -11.12 14.43 13.99
N HIS A 37 -12.21 15.06 13.54
CA HIS A 37 -13.32 15.43 14.43
C HIS A 37 -14.04 14.21 15.01
N GLU A 38 -14.37 13.21 14.17
CA GLU A 38 -15.18 12.07 14.59
C GLU A 38 -14.38 11.01 15.36
N SER A 39 -13.11 10.79 15.02
CA SER A 39 -12.29 9.72 15.58
C SER A 39 -11.15 10.20 16.47
N GLY A 40 -10.77 11.48 16.36
CA GLY A 40 -9.57 12.03 16.99
C GLY A 40 -8.27 11.58 16.31
N LEU A 41 -8.36 10.83 15.20
CA LEU A 41 -7.21 10.39 14.42
C LEU A 41 -6.97 11.35 13.26
N TYR A 42 -5.79 11.94 13.20
CA TYR A 42 -5.36 12.71 12.04
C TYR A 42 -4.90 11.78 10.93
N LEU A 43 -5.47 11.95 9.74
CA LEU A 43 -5.03 11.24 8.54
C LEU A 43 -3.99 12.07 7.80
N HIS A 44 -2.79 11.56 7.65
CA HIS A 44 -1.71 12.21 6.91
C HIS A 44 -1.98 12.15 5.41
N PRO A 45 -2.19 13.30 4.74
CA PRO A 45 -2.35 13.31 3.29
C PRO A 45 -1.04 12.90 2.62
N THR A 46 -1.09 11.89 1.79
CA THR A 46 0.09 11.35 1.13
C THR A 46 -0.17 11.22 -0.36
N TYR A 47 0.75 11.71 -1.17
CA TYR A 47 0.71 11.51 -2.61
C TYR A 47 1.64 10.35 -2.99
N VAL A 48 1.09 9.36 -3.68
CA VAL A 48 1.85 8.20 -4.14
C VAL A 48 1.58 7.97 -5.62
N ARG A 49 2.60 8.04 -6.45
CA ARG A 49 2.50 7.60 -7.85
C ARG A 49 2.30 6.08 -7.87
N ILE A 50 1.42 5.61 -8.74
CA ILE A 50 1.04 4.17 -8.81
C ILE A 50 2.29 3.28 -8.91
N ILE A 51 3.21 3.61 -9.79
CA ILE A 51 4.44 2.80 -9.99
C ILE A 51 5.31 2.79 -8.75
N GLU A 52 5.56 3.95 -8.14
CA GLU A 52 6.37 4.05 -6.93
C GLU A 52 5.76 3.24 -5.77
N GLY A 53 4.43 3.27 -5.64
CA GLY A 53 3.71 2.45 -4.67
C GLY A 53 3.87 0.97 -4.93
N VAL A 54 3.70 0.53 -6.18
CA VAL A 54 3.85 -0.86 -6.59
C VAL A 54 5.29 -1.34 -6.37
N GLU A 55 6.29 -0.55 -6.74
CA GLU A 55 7.70 -0.86 -6.53
C GLU A 55 8.00 -1.01 -5.04
N ARG A 56 7.54 -0.06 -4.21
CA ARG A 56 7.71 -0.14 -2.75
C ARG A 56 7.07 -1.40 -2.19
N PHE A 57 5.84 -1.68 -2.58
CA PHE A 57 5.13 -2.87 -2.13
C PHE A 57 5.87 -4.16 -2.52
N ASN A 58 6.35 -4.24 -3.76
CA ASN A 58 7.14 -5.37 -4.23
C ASN A 58 8.41 -5.60 -3.41
N THR A 59 9.05 -4.53 -2.90
CA THR A 59 10.22 -4.71 -2.01
C THR A 59 9.87 -5.38 -0.68
N PHE A 60 8.62 -5.24 -0.23
CA PHE A 60 8.13 -5.89 0.99
C PHE A 60 7.63 -7.32 0.75
N LEU A 61 7.15 -7.62 -0.44
CA LEU A 61 6.72 -8.97 -0.83
C LEU A 61 7.88 -9.91 -1.15
N LYS A 62 9.04 -9.35 -1.53
CA LYS A 62 10.22 -10.18 -1.82
C LYS A 62 10.68 -10.93 -0.59
N ILE A 63 10.98 -12.21 -0.79
CA ILE A 63 11.56 -13.05 0.26
C ILE A 63 12.99 -12.57 0.53
N ASP A 64 13.25 -12.22 1.78
CA ASP A 64 14.59 -11.88 2.23
C ASP A 64 15.49 -13.13 2.12
N PRO A 65 16.65 -13.06 1.45
CA PRO A 65 17.50 -14.23 1.25
C PRO A 65 18.11 -14.79 2.55
N ILE A 66 18.20 -13.97 3.58
CA ILE A 66 18.75 -14.34 4.89
C ILE A 66 17.65 -14.88 5.80
N MET A 67 16.59 -14.08 5.99
CA MET A 67 15.49 -14.41 6.90
C MET A 67 14.54 -15.45 6.30
N LYS A 68 14.57 -15.67 4.98
CA LYS A 68 13.69 -16.58 4.22
C LYS A 68 12.20 -16.23 4.30
N GLU A 69 11.89 -15.01 4.69
CA GLU A 69 10.52 -14.52 4.85
C GLU A 69 10.34 -13.17 4.14
N PRO A 70 9.12 -12.84 3.69
CA PRO A 70 8.82 -11.49 3.21
C PRO A 70 8.69 -10.52 4.38
N LYS A 71 8.88 -9.23 4.11
CA LYS A 71 8.75 -8.15 5.12
C LYS A 71 7.30 -7.83 5.45
N ILE A 72 6.34 -8.28 4.64
CA ILE A 72 4.91 -8.12 4.86
C ILE A 72 4.21 -9.46 4.77
N ILE A 73 3.36 -9.74 5.74
CA ILE A 73 2.55 -10.95 5.82
C ILE A 73 1.09 -10.50 6.01
N PHE A 74 0.18 -11.17 5.32
CA PHE A 74 -1.26 -10.90 5.42
C PHE A 74 -1.94 -11.92 6.33
N SER A 75 -2.70 -11.43 7.30
CA SER A 75 -3.64 -12.31 8.01
C SER A 75 -4.64 -12.90 7.01
N PRO A 76 -5.07 -14.17 7.19
CA PRO A 76 -6.15 -14.77 6.40
C PRO A 76 -7.45 -13.95 6.39
N ASP A 77 -7.66 -13.11 7.39
CA ASP A 77 -8.81 -12.22 7.48
C ASP A 77 -8.71 -10.99 6.58
N CYS A 78 -7.54 -10.68 6.03
CA CYS A 78 -7.34 -9.60 5.05
C CYS A 78 -7.86 -9.98 3.65
N LYS A 79 -9.08 -10.52 3.57
CA LYS A 79 -9.68 -11.09 2.36
C LYS A 79 -9.70 -10.14 1.17
N GLY A 80 -9.88 -8.83 1.41
CA GLY A 80 -9.85 -7.81 0.36
C GLY A 80 -8.48 -7.71 -0.31
N ALA A 81 -7.42 -7.55 0.48
CA ALA A 81 -6.04 -7.49 -0.03
C ALA A 81 -5.64 -8.80 -0.71
N ILE A 82 -5.97 -9.94 -0.10
CA ILE A 82 -5.69 -11.27 -0.65
C ILE A 82 -6.37 -11.45 -2.00
N SER A 83 -7.64 -11.02 -2.13
CA SER A 83 -8.38 -11.08 -3.40
C SER A 83 -7.76 -10.22 -4.50
N GLU A 84 -7.37 -8.97 -4.17
CA GLU A 84 -6.71 -8.08 -5.13
C GLU A 84 -5.33 -8.60 -5.58
N LEU A 85 -4.65 -9.36 -4.72
CA LEU A 85 -3.37 -10.01 -5.02
C LEU A 85 -3.52 -11.38 -5.70
N GLY A 86 -4.75 -11.84 -5.96
CA GLY A 86 -5.03 -13.10 -6.65
C GLY A 86 -5.07 -14.34 -5.77
N GLY A 87 -5.04 -14.17 -4.45
CA GLY A 87 -5.03 -15.26 -3.49
C GLY A 87 -6.40 -15.87 -3.16
N GLY A 88 -7.48 -15.37 -3.77
CA GLY A 88 -8.83 -15.90 -3.54
C GLY A 88 -9.93 -15.04 -4.13
N PRO A 89 -11.19 -15.48 -4.05
CA PRO A 89 -12.33 -14.71 -4.52
C PRO A 89 -12.62 -13.50 -3.61
N ASN A 90 -13.19 -12.46 -4.19
CA ASN A 90 -13.66 -11.30 -3.44
C ASN A 90 -14.76 -11.73 -2.45
N PRO A 91 -14.62 -11.41 -1.17
CA PRO A 91 -15.55 -11.89 -0.13
C PRO A 91 -16.97 -11.30 -0.25
N PHE A 92 -17.14 -10.20 -0.99
CA PHE A 92 -18.42 -9.52 -1.13
C PHE A 92 -19.25 -10.01 -2.33
N ASN A 93 -18.58 -10.44 -3.41
CA ASN A 93 -19.28 -10.80 -4.64
C ASN A 93 -18.82 -12.14 -5.28
N GLY A 94 -17.91 -12.87 -4.63
CA GLY A 94 -17.40 -14.15 -5.08
C GLY A 94 -16.55 -14.11 -6.36
N GLN A 95 -16.30 -12.94 -6.95
CA GLN A 95 -15.54 -12.83 -8.18
C GLN A 95 -14.04 -12.73 -7.91
N THR A 96 -13.26 -13.42 -8.72
CA THR A 96 -11.80 -13.26 -8.71
C THR A 96 -11.43 -12.08 -9.60
N LYS A 97 -11.04 -10.98 -8.97
CA LYS A 97 -10.66 -9.74 -9.65
C LYS A 97 -9.34 -9.26 -9.09
N VAL A 98 -8.30 -9.44 -9.88
CA VAL A 98 -6.91 -9.19 -9.48
C VAL A 98 -6.45 -7.82 -9.97
N TYR A 99 -5.69 -7.13 -9.15
CA TYR A 99 -4.96 -5.95 -9.55
C TYR A 99 -3.86 -6.35 -10.52
N SER A 100 -3.99 -5.95 -11.77
CA SER A 100 -3.13 -6.42 -12.85
C SER A 100 -2.86 -5.35 -13.89
N TRP A 101 -1.85 -5.58 -14.70
CA TRP A 101 -1.59 -4.79 -15.89
C TRP A 101 -2.64 -5.04 -16.97
N ALA A 102 -2.86 -4.03 -17.83
CA ALA A 102 -3.60 -4.26 -19.06
C ALA A 102 -2.75 -5.13 -19.99
N THR A 103 -3.37 -6.13 -20.61
CA THR A 103 -2.73 -6.97 -21.60
C THR A 103 -3.54 -7.01 -22.89
N ASP A 104 -2.86 -7.20 -24.02
CA ASP A 104 -3.49 -7.51 -25.29
C ASP A 104 -3.97 -9.00 -25.35
N ARG A 105 -4.44 -9.44 -26.51
CA ARG A 105 -4.91 -10.82 -26.71
C ARG A 105 -3.78 -11.84 -26.66
N GLU A 106 -2.57 -11.40 -26.98
CA GLU A 106 -1.35 -12.21 -26.98
C GLU A 106 -0.67 -12.26 -25.60
N GLY A 107 -1.19 -11.49 -24.61
CA GLY A 107 -0.65 -11.43 -23.25
C GLY A 107 0.43 -10.38 -23.03
N ASN A 108 0.74 -9.54 -24.02
CA ASN A 108 1.72 -8.46 -23.85
C ASN A 108 1.13 -7.33 -23.02
N VAL A 109 1.95 -6.76 -22.16
CA VAL A 109 1.54 -5.67 -21.28
C VAL A 109 1.31 -4.39 -22.09
N LEU A 110 0.13 -3.81 -21.94
CA LEU A 110 -0.26 -2.54 -22.50
C LEU A 110 -0.09 -1.42 -21.47
N GLY A 111 0.73 -0.44 -21.79
CA GLY A 111 0.94 0.74 -20.96
C GLY A 111 2.00 0.57 -19.88
N THR A 112 2.27 1.67 -19.18
CA THR A 112 3.34 1.79 -18.17
C THR A 112 2.84 1.66 -16.74
N THR A 113 1.52 1.54 -16.54
CA THR A 113 0.90 1.45 -15.22
C THR A 113 -0.14 0.34 -15.19
N PRO A 114 -0.37 -0.32 -14.02
CA PRO A 114 -1.47 -1.25 -13.84
C PRO A 114 -2.83 -0.57 -14.09
N ARG A 115 -3.86 -1.37 -14.36
CA ARG A 115 -5.24 -0.88 -14.49
C ARG A 115 -5.70 -0.25 -13.19
N ASP A 116 -6.40 0.87 -13.26
CA ASP A 116 -7.01 1.51 -12.09
C ASP A 116 -8.34 0.82 -11.71
N ARG A 117 -8.23 -0.46 -11.40
CA ARG A 117 -9.36 -1.32 -10.98
C ARG A 117 -8.86 -2.39 -10.01
N TYR A 118 -9.71 -2.74 -9.03
CA TYR A 118 -9.45 -3.82 -8.05
C TYR A 118 -8.13 -3.60 -7.29
N ASN A 119 -7.91 -2.38 -6.84
CA ASN A 119 -6.66 -1.94 -6.25
C ASN A 119 -6.84 -1.15 -4.95
N HIS A 120 -8.03 -1.14 -4.37
CA HIS A 120 -8.31 -0.31 -3.19
C HIS A 120 -7.46 -0.68 -1.98
N ALA A 121 -7.36 -1.98 -1.68
CA ALA A 121 -6.54 -2.48 -0.58
C ALA A 121 -5.05 -2.31 -0.89
N VAL A 122 -4.63 -2.64 -2.11
CA VAL A 122 -3.23 -2.46 -2.54
C VAL A 122 -2.84 -0.98 -2.49
N LYS A 123 -3.67 -0.06 -2.97
CA LYS A 123 -3.43 1.38 -2.85
C LYS A 123 -3.31 1.80 -1.38
N ALA A 124 -4.23 1.40 -0.52
CA ALA A 124 -4.15 1.75 0.90
C ALA A 124 -2.85 1.27 1.55
N ILE A 125 -2.41 0.05 1.23
CA ILE A 125 -1.14 -0.50 1.69
C ILE A 125 0.04 0.33 1.17
N THR A 126 0.04 0.69 -0.12
CA THR A 126 1.13 1.47 -0.71
C THR A 126 1.25 2.85 -0.09
N TYR A 127 0.14 3.53 0.22
CA TYR A 127 0.15 4.80 0.95
C TYR A 127 0.79 4.64 2.34
N GLY A 128 0.41 3.60 3.10
CA GLY A 128 0.99 3.31 4.41
C GLY A 128 2.49 3.02 4.32
N LEU A 129 2.90 2.20 3.37
CA LEU A 129 4.31 1.84 3.19
C LEU A 129 5.19 3.03 2.75
N ILE A 130 4.68 3.88 1.86
CA ILE A 130 5.42 5.08 1.43
C ILE A 130 5.49 6.10 2.56
N HIS A 131 4.41 6.29 3.32
CA HIS A 131 4.40 7.21 4.45
C HIS A 131 5.42 6.82 5.52
N GLU A 132 5.45 5.55 5.90
CA GLU A 132 6.28 5.06 7.01
C GLU A 132 7.73 4.81 6.58
N PHE A 133 7.96 4.27 5.39
CA PHE A 133 9.27 3.80 4.95
C PHE A 133 9.86 4.58 3.77
N GLY A 134 9.15 5.57 3.25
CA GLY A 134 9.54 6.32 2.06
C GLY A 134 9.47 5.50 0.77
N HIS A 135 9.88 6.11 -0.33
CA HIS A 135 9.93 5.46 -1.65
C HIS A 135 10.98 4.35 -1.69
N ALA A 136 10.78 3.36 -2.57
CA ALA A 136 11.82 2.40 -2.87
C ALA A 136 13.03 3.16 -3.42
N ARG A 137 14.18 3.01 -2.78
CA ARG A 137 15.43 3.52 -3.38
C ARG A 137 15.71 2.65 -4.59
N GLU A 138 15.98 3.28 -5.74
CA GLU A 138 16.63 2.57 -6.83
C GLU A 138 17.87 1.90 -6.24
N ALA A 139 18.01 0.60 -6.48
CA ALA A 139 19.24 -0.07 -6.14
C ALA A 139 20.33 0.66 -6.91
N THR A 140 21.05 1.55 -6.22
CA THR A 140 22.26 2.15 -6.78
C THR A 140 23.10 0.96 -7.21
N ALA A 141 23.36 0.88 -8.52
CA ALA A 141 24.13 -0.20 -9.08
C ALA A 141 25.36 -0.38 -8.18
N TYR A 142 25.52 -1.58 -7.64
CA TYR A 142 26.64 -1.90 -6.75
C TYR A 142 27.93 -1.44 -7.44
N ASN A 143 28.51 -0.37 -6.93
CA ASN A 143 29.81 0.11 -7.39
C ASN A 143 30.86 -0.45 -6.44
N PRO A 144 31.62 -1.49 -6.85
CA PRO A 144 32.62 -2.11 -6.00
C PRO A 144 33.75 -1.15 -5.58
N ARG A 145 33.83 0.05 -6.18
CA ARG A 145 34.84 1.06 -5.81
C ARG A 145 34.50 1.85 -4.54
N ASN A 146 33.30 1.70 -3.98
CA ASN A 146 32.86 2.39 -2.76
C ASN A 146 32.97 1.52 -1.49
N LEU A 147 33.68 0.41 -1.55
CA LEU A 147 34.08 -0.33 -0.37
C LEU A 147 35.28 0.37 0.27
N GLU A 148 35.06 1.34 1.13
CA GLU A 148 36.04 1.72 2.14
C GLU A 148 36.12 0.58 3.16
N ILE A 149 37.11 -0.28 3.02
CA ILE A 149 37.42 -1.29 4.02
C ILE A 149 38.14 -0.53 5.15
N ALA A 150 37.40 -0.25 6.22
CA ALA A 150 38.02 0.21 7.46
C ALA A 150 38.79 -0.96 8.06
N TYR A 151 40.12 -0.90 7.98
CA TYR A 151 41.00 -1.78 8.73
C TYR A 151 41.04 -1.28 10.18
N TRP A 152 40.69 -2.14 11.11
CA TRP A 152 40.93 -1.99 12.55
C TRP A 152 42.24 -2.63 12.93
#